data_15c869bd0765e4c1d7a7de15394d96d8
#
_entry.id   15c869bd0765e4c1d7a7de15394d96d8
#
_cell.length_a   1.000
_cell.length_b   1.000
_cell.length_c   1.000
_cell.angle_alpha   90.00
_cell.angle_beta   90.00
_cell.angle_gamma   90.00
#
_symmetry.space_group_name_H-M   'P 1'
#
loop_
_entity.id
_entity.type
_entity.pdbx_description
1 polymer ?
#
loop_
_entity_poly.entity_id
_entity_poly.type
_entity_poly.pdbx_seq_one_letter_code
_entity_poly.pdbx_strand_id
1 'polypeptide(L)'
;MPAPAFLRGETVSLHAWEEEDIDFYQEHRNRREIRRPLTDVDPRNREQVEEMFEDRLYEDEGLVFLVCTGPEAAMRTGDAEELTRVGEVAIPWINQPHASGMLMYWAAPEHQGEGYIPQATALLLDHAFGEARLNKVWAMVIEPNEPSQGVLEKLGFQREGTYRKENWYEGAYVDSYRYAMLAEDWLDGDD
;
A
#
# COMPACT_ATOMS: atom_id res chain seq x y z
N MET A 1 11.73 -14.28 8.45
CA MET A 1 10.30 -14.73 8.26
C MET A 1 9.41 -13.53 8.49
N PRO A 2 8.27 -13.37 7.79
CA PRO A 2 7.35 -12.29 8.12
C PRO A 2 6.93 -12.34 9.59
N ALA A 3 6.67 -11.17 10.20
CA ALA A 3 6.05 -11.08 11.52
C ALA A 3 4.72 -11.85 11.60
N PRO A 4 4.15 -12.10 12.78
CA PRO A 4 2.79 -12.61 12.90
C PRO A 4 1.80 -11.72 12.15
N ALA A 5 0.78 -12.30 11.51
CA ALA A 5 -0.22 -11.54 10.79
C ALA A 5 -1.01 -10.63 11.74
N PHE A 6 -1.03 -9.34 11.42
CA PHE A 6 -1.83 -8.33 12.12
C PHE A 6 -3.29 -8.34 11.62
N LEU A 7 -3.48 -8.34 10.28
CA LEU A 7 -4.80 -8.47 9.65
C LEU A 7 -4.82 -9.69 8.72
N ARG A 8 -5.96 -10.36 8.63
CA ARG A 8 -6.11 -11.58 7.82
C ARG A 8 -7.34 -11.50 6.94
N GLY A 9 -7.13 -11.71 5.64
CA GLY A 9 -8.16 -11.90 4.64
C GLY A 9 -8.22 -13.35 4.14
N GLU A 10 -8.96 -13.56 3.07
CA GLU A 10 -9.13 -14.89 2.46
C GLU A 10 -7.86 -15.36 1.75
N THR A 11 -7.21 -14.49 0.97
CA THR A 11 -6.05 -14.83 0.14
C THR A 11 -4.79 -14.04 0.48
N VAL A 12 -4.90 -13.02 1.32
CA VAL A 12 -3.78 -12.19 1.77
C VAL A 12 -3.82 -11.96 3.27
N SER A 13 -2.66 -11.71 3.85
CA SER A 13 -2.49 -11.25 5.23
C SER A 13 -1.57 -10.05 5.29
N LEU A 14 -1.80 -9.18 6.27
CA LEU A 14 -0.99 -7.99 6.51
C LEU A 14 -0.14 -8.20 7.76
N HIS A 15 1.14 -7.90 7.61
CA HIS A 15 2.17 -8.13 8.63
C HIS A 15 2.93 -6.83 8.90
N ALA A 16 3.41 -6.65 10.12
CA ALA A 16 4.42 -5.64 10.37
C ALA A 16 5.70 -5.99 9.57
N TRP A 17 6.42 -4.97 9.14
CA TRP A 17 7.74 -5.16 8.54
C TRP A 17 8.76 -5.50 9.61
N GLU A 18 9.66 -6.42 9.28
CA GLU A 18 10.76 -6.83 10.12
C GLU A 18 12.10 -6.62 9.39
N GLU A 19 13.19 -6.65 10.12
CA GLU A 19 14.54 -6.45 9.57
C GLU A 19 14.87 -7.45 8.44
N GLU A 20 14.34 -8.67 8.52
CA GLU A 20 14.52 -9.73 7.50
C GLU A 20 13.78 -9.43 6.18
N ASP A 21 12.92 -8.43 6.15
CA ASP A 21 12.16 -8.05 4.95
C ASP A 21 12.85 -6.94 4.14
N ILE A 22 13.92 -6.35 4.67
CA ILE A 22 14.67 -5.25 4.06
C ILE A 22 15.17 -5.61 2.66
N ASP A 23 15.70 -6.83 2.47
CA ASP A 23 16.20 -7.26 1.17
C ASP A 23 15.09 -7.33 0.13
N PHE A 24 13.92 -7.84 0.49
CA PHE A 24 12.74 -7.87 -0.37
C PHE A 24 12.29 -6.44 -0.74
N TYR A 25 12.23 -5.54 0.23
CA TYR A 25 11.84 -4.15 0.00
C TYR A 25 12.83 -3.46 -0.95
N GLN A 26 14.14 -3.52 -0.65
CA GLN A 26 15.18 -2.88 -1.43
C GLN A 26 15.21 -3.37 -2.87
N GLU A 27 15.16 -4.69 -3.07
CA GLU A 27 15.13 -5.29 -4.41
C GLU A 27 13.98 -4.73 -5.23
N HIS A 28 12.75 -4.79 -4.69
CA HIS A 28 11.56 -4.48 -5.45
C HIS A 28 11.35 -2.97 -5.64
N ARG A 29 11.65 -2.15 -4.63
CA ARG A 29 11.50 -0.68 -4.73
C ARG A 29 12.46 -0.05 -5.73
N ASN A 30 13.57 -0.68 -6.05
CA ASN A 30 14.50 -0.24 -7.08
C ASN A 30 14.09 -0.71 -8.50
N ARG A 31 13.17 -1.67 -8.62
CA ARG A 31 12.70 -2.14 -9.94
C ARG A 31 11.91 -1.05 -10.66
N ARG A 32 12.16 -0.91 -11.96
CA ARG A 32 11.53 0.10 -12.82
C ARG A 32 10.01 0.04 -12.79
N GLU A 33 9.47 -1.18 -12.79
CA GLU A 33 8.03 -1.48 -12.82
C GLU A 33 7.30 -0.95 -11.57
N ILE A 34 8.02 -0.83 -10.45
CA ILE A 34 7.49 -0.35 -9.17
C ILE A 34 7.80 1.13 -8.96
N ARG A 35 9.08 1.52 -9.10
CA ARG A 35 9.49 2.88 -8.77
C ARG A 35 8.87 3.95 -9.70
N ARG A 36 8.65 3.64 -10.99
CA ARG A 36 8.11 4.62 -11.94
C ARG A 36 6.66 5.00 -11.67
N PRO A 37 5.72 4.05 -11.52
CA PRO A 37 4.34 4.38 -11.14
C PRO A 37 4.23 5.11 -9.80
N LEU A 38 5.17 4.86 -8.88
CA LEU A 38 5.28 5.55 -7.59
C LEU A 38 6.03 6.90 -7.67
N THR A 39 6.48 7.28 -8.88
CA THR A 39 7.26 8.51 -9.13
C THR A 39 8.58 8.60 -8.35
N ASP A 40 9.11 7.45 -7.91
CA ASP A 40 10.43 7.36 -7.27
C ASP A 40 11.51 7.45 -8.34
N VAL A 41 12.39 8.44 -8.22
CA VAL A 41 13.49 8.69 -9.17
C VAL A 41 14.85 8.28 -8.62
N ASP A 42 15.02 8.28 -7.31
CA ASP A 42 16.29 8.03 -6.64
C ASP A 42 16.49 6.54 -6.33
N PRO A 43 17.70 6.00 -6.59
CA PRO A 43 18.02 4.64 -6.17
C PRO A 43 18.15 4.58 -4.64
N ARG A 44 17.71 3.47 -4.05
CA ARG A 44 17.82 3.23 -2.61
C ARG A 44 18.88 2.17 -2.35
N ASN A 45 19.94 2.53 -1.63
CA ASN A 45 20.91 1.57 -1.14
C ASN A 45 20.41 0.93 0.16
N ARG A 46 21.14 -0.09 0.65
CA ARG A 46 20.75 -0.81 1.86
C ARG A 46 20.69 0.09 3.09
N GLU A 47 21.71 0.92 3.31
CA GLU A 47 21.78 1.82 4.46
C GLU A 47 20.58 2.80 4.49
N GLN A 48 20.19 3.36 3.34
CA GLN A 48 19.01 4.23 3.23
C GLN A 48 17.69 3.49 3.51
N VAL A 49 17.61 2.20 3.14
CA VAL A 49 16.42 1.40 3.45
C VAL A 49 16.40 1.03 4.93
N GLU A 50 17.53 0.68 5.52
CA GLU A 50 17.66 0.41 6.96
C GLU A 50 17.27 1.64 7.79
N GLU A 51 17.80 2.82 7.47
CA GLU A 51 17.45 4.09 8.12
C GLU A 51 15.94 4.38 8.01
N MET A 52 15.36 4.20 6.81
CA MET A 52 13.91 4.37 6.62
C MET A 52 13.09 3.36 7.42
N PHE A 53 13.58 2.13 7.60
CA PHE A 53 12.91 1.12 8.43
C PHE A 53 13.02 1.47 9.91
N GLU A 54 14.17 1.96 10.38
CA GLU A 54 14.34 2.43 11.74
C GLU A 54 13.33 3.56 12.07
N ASP A 55 13.21 4.55 11.18
CA ASP A 55 12.22 5.63 11.33
C ASP A 55 10.78 5.07 11.37
N ARG A 56 10.44 4.13 10.49
CA ARG A 56 9.10 3.51 10.44
C ARG A 56 8.78 2.62 11.65
N LEU A 57 9.79 1.97 12.24
CA LEU A 57 9.59 1.10 13.40
C LEU A 57 9.48 1.88 14.71
N TYR A 58 10.05 3.09 14.77
CA TYR A 58 10.11 3.88 16.00
C TYR A 58 9.24 5.14 15.99
N GLU A 59 8.79 5.60 14.80
CA GLU A 59 7.88 6.73 14.70
C GLU A 59 6.46 6.23 14.37
N ASP A 60 5.57 6.25 15.35
CA ASP A 60 4.16 5.80 15.30
C ASP A 60 3.26 6.69 14.39
N GLU A 61 3.75 7.10 13.20
CA GLU A 61 3.04 8.09 12.40
C GLU A 61 2.16 7.53 11.28
N GLY A 62 2.18 6.21 11.01
CA GLY A 62 1.45 5.64 9.88
C GLY A 62 1.07 4.16 10.04
N LEU A 63 0.25 3.69 9.11
CA LEU A 63 -0.13 2.28 8.97
C LEU A 63 0.63 1.70 7.77
N VAL A 64 1.62 0.86 8.00
CA VAL A 64 2.49 0.32 6.94
C VAL A 64 2.62 -1.19 7.09
N PHE A 65 2.19 -1.94 6.08
CA PHE A 65 2.12 -3.40 6.14
C PHE A 65 2.78 -4.08 4.96
N LEU A 66 3.54 -5.12 5.26
CA LEU A 66 3.93 -6.15 4.31
C LEU A 66 2.70 -6.99 3.95
N VAL A 67 2.44 -7.15 2.66
CA VAL A 67 1.40 -8.04 2.15
C VAL A 67 2.00 -9.41 1.89
N CYS A 68 1.41 -10.45 2.47
CA CYS A 68 1.77 -11.83 2.22
C CYS A 68 0.59 -12.65 1.69
N THR A 69 0.90 -13.71 0.95
CA THR A 69 -0.02 -14.76 0.50
C THR A 69 0.57 -16.13 0.77
N GLY A 70 -0.23 -17.17 0.69
CA GLY A 70 0.24 -18.55 0.90
C GLY A 70 -0.91 -19.55 0.91
N PRO A 71 -0.61 -20.84 1.21
CA PRO A 71 -1.64 -21.86 1.39
C PRO A 71 -2.64 -21.46 2.48
N GLU A 72 -3.91 -21.84 2.31
CA GLU A 72 -4.98 -21.54 3.29
C GLU A 72 -4.62 -21.92 4.73
N ALA A 73 -3.93 -23.05 4.90
CA ALA A 73 -3.48 -23.51 6.20
C ALA A 73 -2.47 -22.54 6.83
N ALA A 74 -1.47 -22.08 6.07
CA ALA A 74 -0.46 -21.12 6.52
C ALA A 74 -1.09 -19.75 6.81
N MET A 75 -2.00 -19.30 5.97
CA MET A 75 -2.76 -18.07 6.18
C MET A 75 -3.57 -18.11 7.48
N ARG A 76 -4.16 -19.27 7.80
CA ARG A 76 -4.95 -19.46 9.01
C ARG A 76 -4.11 -19.62 10.26
N THR A 77 -3.00 -20.35 10.20
CA THR A 77 -2.12 -20.61 11.36
C THR A 77 -1.10 -19.49 11.58
N GLY A 78 -0.77 -18.73 10.53
CA GLY A 78 0.31 -17.76 10.55
C GLY A 78 1.67 -18.43 10.43
N ASP A 79 1.76 -19.58 9.76
CA ASP A 79 3.02 -20.28 9.51
C ASP A 79 3.84 -19.46 8.49
N ALA A 80 4.71 -18.62 9.01
CA ALA A 80 5.48 -17.66 8.25
C ALA A 80 6.48 -18.30 7.25
N GLU A 81 6.85 -19.56 7.44
CA GLU A 81 7.76 -20.27 6.53
C GLU A 81 7.11 -20.60 5.19
N GLU A 82 5.78 -20.76 5.18
CA GLU A 82 4.99 -21.05 3.98
C GLU A 82 4.41 -19.80 3.31
N LEU A 83 4.61 -18.60 3.89
CA LEU A 83 4.10 -17.36 3.33
C LEU A 83 5.07 -16.75 2.30
N THR A 84 4.49 -16.24 1.24
CA THR A 84 5.18 -15.52 0.16
C THR A 84 4.93 -14.02 0.29
N ARG A 85 5.99 -13.22 0.27
CA ARG A 85 5.91 -11.75 0.24
C ARG A 85 5.38 -11.29 -1.11
N VAL A 86 4.36 -10.46 -1.09
CA VAL A 86 3.69 -9.93 -2.29
C VAL A 86 4.07 -8.49 -2.56
N GLY A 87 4.11 -7.65 -1.54
CA GLY A 87 4.33 -6.21 -1.68
C GLY A 87 3.98 -5.43 -0.43
N GLU A 88 3.55 -4.21 -0.60
CA GLU A 88 3.22 -3.28 0.49
C GLU A 88 1.84 -2.66 0.27
N VAL A 89 1.11 -2.47 1.36
CA VAL A 89 -0.02 -1.56 1.46
C VAL A 89 0.19 -0.65 2.66
N ALA A 90 0.00 0.65 2.49
CA ALA A 90 0.36 1.62 3.52
C ALA A 90 -0.49 2.88 3.49
N ILE A 91 -0.67 3.48 4.66
CA ILE A 91 -0.99 4.88 4.89
C ILE A 91 0.19 5.46 5.67
N PRO A 92 1.32 5.76 5.00
CA PRO A 92 2.59 6.07 5.66
C PRO A 92 2.61 7.45 6.31
N TRP A 93 1.64 8.29 5.98
CA TRP A 93 1.49 9.62 6.55
C TRP A 93 0.04 9.88 6.91
N ILE A 94 -0.19 10.22 8.17
CA ILE A 94 -1.51 10.53 8.72
C ILE A 94 -1.49 11.93 9.32
N ASN A 95 -2.37 12.80 8.81
CA ASN A 95 -2.63 14.10 9.42
C ASN A 95 -3.59 13.90 10.59
N GLN A 96 -3.04 13.71 11.80
CA GLN A 96 -3.81 13.41 13.02
C GLN A 96 -4.92 14.42 13.30
N PRO A 97 -4.70 15.76 13.24
CA PRO A 97 -5.75 16.73 13.48
C PRO A 97 -6.95 16.64 12.55
N HIS A 98 -6.76 16.09 11.35
CA HIS A 98 -7.81 15.97 10.33
C HIS A 98 -8.25 14.51 10.09
N ALA A 99 -7.65 13.56 10.80
CA ALA A 99 -7.89 12.13 10.64
C ALA A 99 -7.88 11.72 9.15
N SER A 100 -6.85 12.18 8.41
CA SER A 100 -6.73 11.97 6.96
C SER A 100 -5.35 11.42 6.60
N GLY A 101 -5.30 10.38 5.76
CA GLY A 101 -4.06 9.73 5.38
C GLY A 101 -3.93 9.48 3.87
N MET A 102 -2.68 9.35 3.41
CA MET A 102 -2.37 9.04 2.02
C MET A 102 -2.14 7.54 1.83
N LEU A 103 -2.96 6.91 1.01
CA LEU A 103 -2.81 5.50 0.62
C LEU A 103 -1.68 5.35 -0.41
N MET A 104 -0.85 4.36 -0.17
CA MET A 104 0.19 3.90 -1.10
C MET A 104 0.20 2.37 -1.13
N TYR A 105 0.47 1.79 -2.28
CA TYR A 105 0.68 0.34 -2.43
C TYR A 105 1.53 0.00 -3.63
N TRP A 106 2.11 -1.19 -3.59
CA TRP A 106 2.79 -1.83 -4.72
C TRP A 106 2.80 -3.35 -4.55
N ALA A 107 2.90 -4.07 -5.64
CA ALA A 107 3.14 -5.51 -5.65
C ALA A 107 4.39 -5.83 -6.48
N ALA A 108 5.14 -6.84 -6.05
CA ALA A 108 6.21 -7.42 -6.86
C ALA A 108 5.67 -7.81 -8.24
N PRO A 109 6.42 -7.59 -9.33
CA PRO A 109 5.93 -7.81 -10.69
C PRO A 109 5.33 -9.20 -10.93
N GLU A 110 5.91 -10.21 -10.30
CA GLU A 110 5.47 -11.61 -10.35
C GLU A 110 4.11 -11.87 -9.66
N HIS A 111 3.62 -10.92 -8.86
CA HIS A 111 2.35 -11.00 -8.13
C HIS A 111 1.31 -9.97 -8.59
N GLN A 112 1.62 -9.21 -9.65
CA GLN A 112 0.68 -8.26 -10.22
C GLN A 112 -0.43 -8.98 -10.99
N GLY A 113 -1.66 -8.41 -10.93
CA GLY A 113 -2.82 -8.98 -11.62
C GLY A 113 -3.56 -10.10 -10.88
N GLU A 114 -3.02 -10.61 -9.76
CA GLU A 114 -3.62 -11.69 -8.96
C GLU A 114 -4.72 -11.22 -8.00
N GLY A 115 -4.99 -9.92 -7.93
CA GLY A 115 -6.03 -9.37 -7.05
C GLY A 115 -5.61 -9.20 -5.58
N TYR A 116 -4.35 -9.42 -5.24
CA TYR A 116 -3.85 -9.29 -3.87
C TYR A 116 -3.92 -7.86 -3.35
N ILE A 117 -3.52 -6.87 -4.14
CA ILE A 117 -3.51 -5.46 -3.70
C ILE A 117 -4.92 -4.92 -3.40
N PRO A 118 -5.96 -5.15 -4.21
CA PRO A 118 -7.33 -4.76 -3.83
C PRO A 118 -7.78 -5.35 -2.49
N GLN A 119 -7.51 -6.64 -2.23
CA GLN A 119 -7.87 -7.28 -0.96
C GLN A 119 -7.06 -6.73 0.21
N ALA A 120 -5.74 -6.57 0.05
CA ALA A 120 -4.87 -5.97 1.06
C ALA A 120 -5.30 -4.54 1.40
N THR A 121 -5.68 -3.76 0.38
CA THR A 121 -6.17 -2.39 0.57
C THR A 121 -7.51 -2.37 1.31
N ALA A 122 -8.43 -3.28 0.99
CA ALA A 122 -9.70 -3.40 1.73
C ALA A 122 -9.47 -3.68 3.21
N LEU A 123 -8.62 -4.65 3.55
CA LEU A 123 -8.24 -4.94 4.95
C LEU A 123 -7.64 -3.73 5.66
N LEU A 124 -6.78 -2.98 4.97
CA LEU A 124 -6.20 -1.75 5.54
C LEU A 124 -7.27 -0.68 5.78
N LEU A 125 -8.24 -0.52 4.86
CA LEU A 125 -9.32 0.46 4.99
C LEU A 125 -10.27 0.09 6.13
N ASP A 126 -10.62 -1.19 6.30
CA ASP A 126 -11.40 -1.67 7.44
C ASP A 126 -10.75 -1.28 8.76
N HIS A 127 -9.45 -1.51 8.89
CA HIS A 127 -8.69 -1.12 10.06
C HIS A 127 -8.57 0.40 10.20
N ALA A 128 -8.25 1.11 9.11
CA ALA A 128 -8.05 2.55 9.11
C ALA A 128 -9.31 3.33 9.53
N PHE A 129 -10.47 2.93 9.03
CA PHE A 129 -11.74 3.58 9.35
C PHE A 129 -12.36 3.04 10.65
N GLY A 130 -12.34 1.71 10.85
CA GLY A 130 -12.98 1.06 12.00
C GLY A 130 -12.23 1.24 13.31
N GLU A 131 -10.91 1.00 13.30
CA GLU A 131 -10.10 0.98 14.52
C GLU A 131 -9.23 2.24 14.68
N ALA A 132 -8.50 2.64 13.63
CA ALA A 132 -7.65 3.84 13.65
C ALA A 132 -8.45 5.15 13.51
N ARG A 133 -9.76 5.06 13.20
CA ARG A 133 -10.71 6.19 13.18
C ARG A 133 -10.32 7.31 12.21
N LEU A 134 -9.72 6.97 11.09
CA LEU A 134 -9.52 7.96 10.04
C LEU A 134 -10.89 8.38 9.48
N ASN A 135 -11.00 9.64 9.09
CA ASN A 135 -12.18 10.19 8.42
C ASN A 135 -12.06 10.09 6.90
N LYS A 136 -10.82 10.15 6.38
CA LYS A 136 -10.58 10.19 4.93
C LYS A 136 -9.27 9.51 4.57
N VAL A 137 -9.31 8.65 3.56
CA VAL A 137 -8.12 8.10 2.92
C VAL A 137 -8.08 8.55 1.47
N TRP A 138 -6.93 9.05 1.00
CA TRP A 138 -6.76 9.54 -0.35
C TRP A 138 -5.50 8.98 -1.02
N ALA A 139 -5.50 8.92 -2.34
CA ALA A 139 -4.38 8.47 -3.15
C ALA A 139 -4.12 9.41 -4.32
N MET A 140 -2.87 9.50 -4.76
CA MET A 140 -2.47 10.17 -6.00
C MET A 140 -2.01 9.15 -7.01
N VAL A 141 -2.54 9.23 -8.22
CA VAL A 141 -2.20 8.30 -9.30
C VAL A 141 -1.89 9.08 -10.55
N ILE A 142 -0.74 8.79 -11.18
CA ILE A 142 -0.39 9.38 -12.49
C ILE A 142 -1.35 8.86 -13.57
N GLU A 143 -1.70 9.71 -14.53
CA GLU A 143 -2.63 9.38 -15.63
C GLU A 143 -2.29 8.06 -16.35
N PRO A 144 -1.02 7.72 -16.68
CA PRO A 144 -0.71 6.46 -17.35
C PRO A 144 -0.82 5.20 -16.49
N ASN A 145 -1.06 5.32 -15.17
CA ASN A 145 -1.17 4.17 -14.27
C ASN A 145 -2.62 3.67 -14.18
N GLU A 146 -3.17 3.22 -15.31
CA GLU A 146 -4.53 2.66 -15.38
C GLU A 146 -4.78 1.51 -14.40
N PRO A 147 -3.83 0.57 -14.15
CA PRO A 147 -4.06 -0.48 -13.17
C PRO A 147 -4.36 0.04 -11.76
N SER A 148 -3.65 1.08 -11.30
CA SER A 148 -3.89 1.68 -9.99
C SER A 148 -5.23 2.42 -9.93
N GLN A 149 -5.61 3.12 -11.01
CA GLN A 149 -6.93 3.75 -11.11
C GLN A 149 -8.03 2.69 -10.99
N GLY A 150 -7.91 1.56 -11.72
CA GLY A 150 -8.87 0.46 -11.65
C GLY A 150 -8.99 -0.17 -10.26
N VAL A 151 -7.90 -0.27 -9.49
CA VAL A 151 -7.95 -0.72 -8.08
C VAL A 151 -8.77 0.24 -7.24
N LEU A 152 -8.48 1.54 -7.31
CA LEU A 152 -9.19 2.56 -6.51
C LEU A 152 -10.67 2.65 -6.87
N GLU A 153 -10.99 2.65 -8.16
CA GLU A 153 -12.37 2.68 -8.64
C GLU A 153 -13.17 1.43 -8.23
N LYS A 154 -12.56 0.25 -8.29
CA LYS A 154 -13.16 -1.00 -7.83
C LYS A 154 -13.45 -0.99 -6.31
N LEU A 155 -12.61 -0.32 -5.53
CA LEU A 155 -12.82 -0.14 -4.09
C LEU A 155 -13.79 1.00 -3.75
N GLY A 156 -14.32 1.70 -4.74
CA GLY A 156 -15.30 2.78 -4.55
C GLY A 156 -14.70 4.16 -4.28
N PHE A 157 -13.37 4.33 -4.41
CA PHE A 157 -12.77 5.66 -4.31
C PHE A 157 -13.32 6.60 -5.37
N GLN A 158 -13.62 7.84 -4.97
CA GLN A 158 -14.09 8.87 -5.87
C GLN A 158 -12.95 9.76 -6.33
N ARG A 159 -12.90 10.08 -7.64
CA ARG A 159 -11.93 11.03 -8.18
C ARG A 159 -12.34 12.46 -7.83
N GLU A 160 -11.56 13.12 -6.96
CA GLU A 160 -11.82 14.46 -6.48
C GLU A 160 -11.18 15.57 -7.34
N GLY A 161 -10.12 15.24 -8.09
CA GLY A 161 -9.41 16.26 -8.83
C GLY A 161 -8.38 15.77 -9.82
N THR A 162 -7.90 16.72 -10.63
CA THR A 162 -6.81 16.55 -11.59
C THR A 162 -5.74 17.59 -11.31
N TYR A 163 -4.52 17.13 -11.12
CA TYR A 163 -3.32 17.94 -10.99
C TYR A 163 -2.60 17.94 -12.33
N ARG A 164 -2.68 19.07 -13.03
CA ARG A 164 -2.19 19.15 -14.41
C ARG A 164 -0.67 19.22 -14.45
N LYS A 165 -0.04 18.31 -15.27
CA LYS A 165 1.40 18.27 -15.50
C LYS A 165 2.23 18.13 -14.22
N GLU A 166 1.71 17.41 -13.23
CA GLU A 166 2.28 17.29 -11.89
C GLU A 166 3.54 16.42 -11.86
N ASN A 167 3.56 15.34 -12.64
CA ASN A 167 4.64 14.36 -12.57
C ASN A 167 5.37 14.18 -13.91
N TRP A 168 6.69 13.98 -13.82
CA TRP A 168 7.50 13.58 -14.96
C TRP A 168 7.45 12.07 -15.13
N TYR A 169 6.97 11.61 -16.28
CA TYR A 169 6.86 10.19 -16.59
C TYR A 169 7.25 9.94 -18.05
N GLU A 170 8.22 9.04 -18.29
CA GLU A 170 8.65 8.57 -19.62
C GLU A 170 8.93 9.66 -20.66
N GLY A 171 9.53 10.76 -20.24
CA GLY A 171 9.94 11.84 -21.16
C GLY A 171 8.93 12.97 -21.32
N ALA A 172 7.83 12.97 -20.55
CA ALA A 172 6.82 14.01 -20.56
C ALA A 172 6.28 14.33 -19.17
N TYR A 173 5.74 15.53 -18.98
CA TYR A 173 4.90 15.84 -17.82
C TYR A 173 3.50 15.32 -18.05
N VAL A 174 3.01 14.48 -17.12
CA VAL A 174 1.68 13.88 -17.14
C VAL A 174 0.82 14.44 -16.02
N ASP A 175 -0.48 14.34 -16.18
CA ASP A 175 -1.44 14.70 -15.14
C ASP A 175 -1.42 13.64 -14.02
N SER A 176 -1.88 14.04 -12.83
CA SER A 176 -2.17 13.13 -11.72
C SER A 176 -3.59 13.31 -11.25
N TYR A 177 -4.19 12.21 -10.84
CA TYR A 177 -5.55 12.15 -10.34
C TYR A 177 -5.54 11.93 -8.84
N ARG A 178 -6.31 12.73 -8.12
CA ARG A 178 -6.57 12.53 -6.70
C ARG A 178 -7.86 11.74 -6.54
N TYR A 179 -7.74 10.61 -5.91
CA TYR A 179 -8.86 9.77 -5.48
C TYR A 179 -9.00 9.85 -3.96
N ALA A 180 -10.22 9.73 -3.44
CA ALA A 180 -10.45 9.67 -2.01
C ALA A 180 -11.63 8.78 -1.66
N MET A 181 -11.61 8.26 -0.42
CA MET A 181 -12.65 7.51 0.24
C MET A 181 -12.93 8.14 1.60
N LEU A 182 -14.19 8.37 1.93
CA LEU A 182 -14.62 8.79 3.26
C LEU A 182 -14.98 7.57 4.11
N ALA A 183 -14.80 7.68 5.42
CA ALA A 183 -15.17 6.62 6.34
C ALA A 183 -16.66 6.25 6.25
N GLU A 184 -17.54 7.25 6.10
CA GLU A 184 -18.99 7.03 5.94
C GLU A 184 -19.32 6.23 4.67
N ASP A 185 -18.64 6.53 3.53
CA ASP A 185 -18.88 5.83 2.27
C ASP A 185 -18.41 4.37 2.33
N TRP A 186 -17.33 4.10 3.08
CA TRP A 186 -16.77 2.76 3.25
C TRP A 186 -17.60 1.90 4.23
N LEU A 187 -17.93 2.46 5.40
CA LEU A 187 -18.60 1.71 6.48
C LEU A 187 -20.09 1.49 6.20
N ASP A 188 -20.75 2.40 5.47
CA ASP A 188 -22.17 2.28 5.11
C ASP A 188 -22.41 1.45 3.83
N GLY A 189 -21.34 1.13 3.07
CA GLY A 189 -21.43 0.39 1.82
C GLY A 189 -21.62 -1.14 1.96
N ASP A 190 -21.58 -1.68 3.17
CA ASP A 190 -21.75 -3.11 3.49
C ASP A 190 -23.20 -3.53 3.82
N ASP A 191 -24.24 -2.71 3.54
CA ASP A 191 -25.67 -3.05 3.73
C ASP A 191 -26.35 -3.62 2.47
#